data_ee56b7db815cce2ad1729c8e25e0063b
#
_entry.id   ee56b7db815cce2ad1729c8e25e0063b
#
_cell.length_a   1.000
_cell.length_b   1.000
_cell.length_c   1.000
_cell.angle_alpha   90.00
_cell.angle_beta   90.00
_cell.angle_gamma   90.00
#
_symmetry.space_group_name_H-M   'P 1'
#
loop_
_entity.id
_entity.type
_entity.pdbx_description
1 polymer ?
#
loop_
_entity_poly.entity_id
_entity_poly.type
_entity_poly.pdbx_seq_one_letter_code
_entity_poly.pdbx_strand_id
1 'polypeptide(L)'
;MENFRLKVFRVVAEQLNFRKASELLYLSQPAVSQNVHMLEEELGLRLFDRTGNHVVLTQAGSTLLVYARQAARTMEQAMQALAALKGEVSGDLKLAASTTVAQYLLPRVLGTFLKQHPLVNISAISGNTEHVVDALIEGRVSLGLIEGPALRRDVKTERLLQDRMVLIAAADHPWASAGTIGLDALQQMPLLMREPGSGSRRVVEVALKRSGTRTGTLRIAMQLDSTEAIVSGVEAGLGVGFVSQWAIGKEVRLGTVVPIRVKGLDIVRDFSLIRPTGPEPDGTAGAFRRFALAFTFATDMHTDNNGTPQENTTHRKPQTLAATQKSQRRSR
;
A
#
# COMPACT_ATOMS: atom_id res chain seq x y z
N MET A 1 -12.46 -10.11 24.86
CA MET A 1 -11.54 -11.26 24.69
C MET A 1 -12.08 -12.13 23.57
N GLU A 2 -11.23 -12.47 22.57
CA GLU A 2 -11.64 -13.31 21.44
C GLU A 2 -12.05 -14.71 21.94
N ASN A 3 -13.14 -15.28 21.37
CA ASN A 3 -13.51 -16.66 21.68
C ASN A 3 -12.34 -17.58 21.31
N PHE A 4 -11.89 -18.40 22.27
CA PHE A 4 -10.68 -19.21 22.12
C PHE A 4 -10.76 -20.19 20.93
N ARG A 5 -11.92 -20.84 20.72
CA ARG A 5 -12.10 -21.75 19.59
C ARG A 5 -12.06 -21.02 18.24
N LEU A 6 -12.62 -19.81 18.17
CA LEU A 6 -12.55 -18.97 16.98
C LEU A 6 -11.11 -18.54 16.68
N LYS A 7 -10.31 -18.23 17.71
CA LYS A 7 -8.88 -17.96 17.58
C LYS A 7 -8.13 -19.16 17.04
N VAL A 8 -8.37 -20.36 17.60
CA VAL A 8 -7.73 -21.59 17.14
C VAL A 8 -8.08 -21.87 15.68
N PHE A 9 -9.36 -21.79 15.33
CA PHE A 9 -9.82 -21.93 13.94
C PHE A 9 -9.10 -20.95 13.01
N ARG A 10 -9.05 -19.65 13.36
CA ARG A 10 -8.41 -18.62 12.55
C ARG A 10 -6.94 -18.94 12.28
N VAL A 11 -6.17 -19.33 13.30
CA VAL A 11 -4.76 -19.66 13.14
C VAL A 11 -4.56 -20.88 12.25
N VAL A 12 -5.39 -21.93 12.41
CA VAL A 12 -5.34 -23.12 11.54
C VAL A 12 -5.68 -22.73 10.08
N ALA A 13 -6.69 -21.91 9.89
CA ALA A 13 -7.13 -21.45 8.58
C ALA A 13 -6.08 -20.57 7.86
N GLU A 14 -5.33 -19.79 8.61
CA GLU A 14 -4.24 -18.96 8.08
C GLU A 14 -2.99 -19.76 7.72
N GLN A 15 -2.73 -20.85 8.44
CA GLN A 15 -1.56 -21.70 8.19
C GLN A 15 -1.87 -22.88 7.26
N LEU A 16 -3.15 -23.26 7.09
CA LEU A 16 -3.61 -24.49 6.42
C LEU A 16 -2.84 -25.74 6.91
N ASN A 17 -2.42 -25.70 8.16
CA ASN A 17 -1.56 -26.72 8.78
C ASN A 17 -1.79 -26.74 10.29
N PHE A 18 -2.38 -27.87 10.79
CA PHE A 18 -2.69 -28.06 12.22
C PHE A 18 -1.44 -28.10 13.10
N ARG A 19 -0.34 -28.71 12.63
CA ARG A 19 0.91 -28.78 13.38
C ARG A 19 1.53 -27.39 13.54
N LYS A 20 1.66 -26.64 12.44
CA LYS A 20 2.19 -25.27 12.48
C LYS A 20 1.32 -24.34 13.34
N ALA A 21 0.01 -24.52 13.27
CA ALA A 21 -0.92 -23.78 14.14
C ALA A 21 -0.74 -24.15 15.62
N SER A 22 -0.47 -25.42 15.94
CA SER A 22 -0.22 -25.85 17.33
C SER A 22 1.05 -25.21 17.90
N GLU A 23 2.11 -25.11 17.11
CA GLU A 23 3.36 -24.43 17.48
C GLU A 23 3.11 -22.93 17.76
N LEU A 24 2.37 -22.25 16.89
CA LEU A 24 2.03 -20.83 17.04
C LEU A 24 1.11 -20.53 18.24
N LEU A 25 0.25 -21.47 18.59
CA LEU A 25 -0.70 -21.35 19.71
C LEU A 25 -0.13 -21.87 21.03
N TYR A 26 1.05 -22.46 21.03
CA TYR A 26 1.65 -23.15 22.18
C TYR A 26 0.72 -24.23 22.75
N LEU A 27 0.09 -25.00 21.85
CA LEU A 27 -0.83 -26.09 22.17
C LEU A 27 -0.33 -27.39 21.58
N SER A 28 -0.86 -28.52 22.07
CA SER A 28 -0.67 -29.81 21.39
C SER A 28 -1.56 -29.86 20.13
N GLN A 29 -1.10 -30.59 19.09
CA GLN A 29 -1.90 -30.77 17.87
C GLN A 29 -3.28 -31.40 18.12
N PRO A 30 -3.42 -32.41 19.02
CA PRO A 30 -4.73 -32.96 19.42
C PRO A 30 -5.65 -31.89 20.01
N ALA A 31 -5.12 -31.00 20.86
CA ALA A 31 -5.91 -29.89 21.44
C ALA A 31 -6.40 -28.91 20.38
N VAL A 32 -5.57 -28.56 19.38
CA VAL A 32 -5.97 -27.74 18.25
C VAL A 32 -7.08 -28.43 17.44
N SER A 33 -6.91 -29.72 17.12
CA SER A 33 -7.91 -30.50 16.38
C SER A 33 -9.25 -30.57 17.12
N GLN A 34 -9.21 -30.80 18.45
CA GLN A 34 -10.39 -30.86 19.29
C GLN A 34 -11.15 -29.50 19.32
N ASN A 35 -10.43 -28.39 19.47
CA ASN A 35 -11.07 -27.07 19.47
C ASN A 35 -11.73 -26.73 18.13
N VAL A 36 -11.12 -27.11 17.01
CA VAL A 36 -11.71 -26.95 15.68
C VAL A 36 -12.96 -27.83 15.56
N HIS A 37 -12.87 -29.11 15.96
CA HIS A 37 -14.01 -30.02 15.92
C HIS A 37 -15.21 -29.53 16.75
N MET A 38 -14.96 -29.09 17.98
CA MET A 38 -16.01 -28.51 18.84
C MET A 38 -16.64 -27.26 18.22
N LEU A 39 -15.87 -26.45 17.47
CA LEU A 39 -16.43 -25.30 16.74
C LEU A 39 -17.28 -25.75 15.55
N GLU A 40 -16.86 -26.78 14.82
CA GLU A 40 -17.60 -27.39 13.72
C GLU A 40 -18.94 -28.01 14.21
N GLU A 41 -18.93 -28.69 15.36
CA GLU A 41 -20.14 -29.22 16.03
C GLU A 41 -21.09 -28.10 16.46
N GLU A 42 -20.56 -27.03 17.08
CA GLU A 42 -21.36 -25.88 17.53
C GLU A 42 -22.06 -25.18 16.35
N LEU A 43 -21.38 -25.11 15.19
CA LEU A 43 -21.92 -24.48 13.98
C LEU A 43 -22.74 -25.42 13.10
N GLY A 44 -22.66 -26.73 13.33
CA GLY A 44 -23.26 -27.75 12.45
C GLY A 44 -22.68 -27.81 11.04
N LEU A 45 -21.48 -27.24 10.83
CA LEU A 45 -20.82 -27.12 9.53
C LEU A 45 -19.35 -27.52 9.62
N ARG A 46 -18.85 -28.23 8.61
CA ARG A 46 -17.42 -28.46 8.46
C ARG A 46 -16.74 -27.21 7.93
N LEU A 47 -15.64 -26.82 8.57
CA LEU A 47 -14.85 -25.63 8.21
C LEU A 47 -13.61 -26.01 7.39
N PHE A 48 -13.13 -27.25 7.56
CA PHE A 48 -11.98 -27.77 6.81
C PHE A 48 -12.39 -29.05 6.05
N ASP A 49 -11.86 -29.17 4.84
CA ASP A 49 -11.80 -30.42 4.11
C ASP A 49 -10.41 -31.04 4.30
N ARG A 50 -10.40 -32.34 4.63
CA ARG A 50 -9.20 -33.12 4.90
C ARG A 50 -9.02 -34.22 3.87
N THR A 51 -9.44 -33.96 2.62
CA THR A 51 -9.26 -34.91 1.53
C THR A 51 -7.79 -34.99 1.13
N GLY A 52 -7.16 -36.13 1.37
CA GLY A 52 -5.75 -36.37 1.07
C GLY A 52 -4.78 -35.79 2.13
N ASN A 53 -3.61 -35.41 1.68
CA ASN A 53 -2.52 -34.91 2.56
C ASN A 53 -2.55 -33.38 2.74
N HIS A 54 -3.61 -32.71 2.32
CA HIS A 54 -3.76 -31.26 2.37
C HIS A 54 -4.98 -30.83 3.18
N VAL A 55 -4.82 -29.77 3.95
CA VAL A 55 -5.91 -29.11 4.68
C VAL A 55 -6.35 -27.92 3.82
N VAL A 56 -7.61 -27.89 3.42
CA VAL A 56 -8.21 -26.78 2.68
C VAL A 56 -9.46 -26.27 3.39
N LEU A 57 -9.79 -25.01 3.22
CA LEU A 57 -11.01 -24.44 3.76
C LEU A 57 -12.20 -24.85 2.91
N THR A 58 -13.31 -25.19 3.57
CA THR A 58 -14.63 -25.28 2.92
C THR A 58 -15.15 -23.86 2.62
N GLN A 59 -16.26 -23.75 1.91
CA GLN A 59 -16.94 -22.46 1.71
C GLN A 59 -17.36 -21.86 3.07
N ALA A 60 -17.85 -22.67 4.01
CA ALA A 60 -18.17 -22.23 5.37
C ALA A 60 -16.92 -21.75 6.11
N GLY A 61 -15.80 -22.49 6.02
CA GLY A 61 -14.53 -22.09 6.59
C GLY A 61 -14.02 -20.77 6.01
N SER A 62 -14.07 -20.59 4.70
CA SER A 62 -13.65 -19.34 4.04
C SER A 62 -14.50 -18.16 4.49
N THR A 63 -15.82 -18.35 4.58
CA THR A 63 -16.73 -17.33 5.08
C THR A 63 -16.44 -16.98 6.53
N LEU A 64 -16.30 -17.98 7.40
CA LEU A 64 -16.04 -17.77 8.83
C LEU A 64 -14.68 -17.08 9.05
N LEU A 65 -13.65 -17.38 8.23
CA LEU A 65 -12.34 -16.77 8.34
C LEU A 65 -12.37 -15.24 8.18
N VAL A 66 -13.17 -14.74 7.25
CA VAL A 66 -13.36 -13.29 7.06
C VAL A 66 -13.88 -12.64 8.34
N TYR A 67 -14.94 -13.20 8.93
CA TYR A 67 -15.54 -12.66 10.15
C TYR A 67 -14.66 -12.89 11.39
N ALA A 68 -13.95 -14.01 11.47
CA ALA A 68 -13.01 -14.28 12.56
C ALA A 68 -11.85 -13.26 12.58
N ARG A 69 -11.32 -12.92 11.42
CA ARG A 69 -10.31 -11.85 11.29
C ARG A 69 -10.87 -10.49 11.68
N GLN A 70 -12.10 -10.20 11.31
CA GLN A 70 -12.78 -8.95 11.65
C GLN A 70 -12.99 -8.82 13.16
N ALA A 71 -13.48 -9.89 13.81
CA ALA A 71 -13.67 -9.93 15.27
C ALA A 71 -12.35 -9.76 16.03
N ALA A 72 -11.29 -10.46 15.61
CA ALA A 72 -9.97 -10.34 16.20
C ALA A 72 -9.44 -8.91 16.11
N ARG A 73 -9.60 -8.26 14.95
CA ARG A 73 -9.20 -6.84 14.77
C ARG A 73 -9.99 -5.89 15.63
N THR A 74 -11.31 -6.06 15.73
CA THR A 74 -12.15 -5.22 16.57
C THR A 74 -11.72 -5.32 18.04
N MET A 75 -11.38 -6.52 18.51
CA MET A 75 -10.87 -6.71 19.87
C MET A 75 -9.49 -6.06 20.07
N GLU A 76 -8.59 -6.22 19.09
CA GLU A 76 -7.27 -5.57 19.11
C GLU A 76 -7.40 -4.03 19.14
N GLN A 77 -8.28 -3.47 18.33
CA GLN A 77 -8.58 -2.03 18.32
C GLN A 77 -9.14 -1.55 19.66
N ALA A 78 -10.04 -2.33 20.28
CA ALA A 78 -10.57 -2.00 21.60
C ALA A 78 -9.46 -1.96 22.65
N MET A 79 -8.55 -2.94 22.66
CA MET A 79 -7.40 -2.94 23.58
C MET A 79 -6.46 -1.77 23.33
N GLN A 80 -6.21 -1.42 22.07
CA GLN A 80 -5.39 -0.27 21.70
C GLN A 80 -6.06 1.05 22.08
N ALA A 81 -7.37 1.17 21.90
CA ALA A 81 -8.13 2.35 22.34
C ALA A 81 -8.08 2.54 23.85
N LEU A 82 -8.17 1.44 24.61
CA LEU A 82 -7.99 1.48 26.07
C LEU A 82 -6.56 1.86 26.47
N ALA A 83 -5.55 1.37 25.75
CA ALA A 83 -4.15 1.77 25.98
C ALA A 83 -3.92 3.26 25.66
N ALA A 84 -4.56 3.77 24.61
CA ALA A 84 -4.49 5.19 24.24
C ALA A 84 -5.06 6.13 25.30
N LEU A 85 -6.01 5.67 26.14
CA LEU A 85 -6.48 6.43 27.30
C LEU A 85 -5.37 6.65 28.34
N LYS A 86 -4.30 5.84 28.30
CA LYS A 86 -3.10 6.02 29.12
C LYS A 86 -2.05 6.92 28.47
N GLY A 87 -2.35 7.49 27.30
CA GLY A 87 -1.45 8.42 26.58
C GLY A 87 -0.40 7.74 25.69
N GLU A 88 -0.42 6.42 25.55
CA GLU A 88 0.57 5.68 24.77
C GLU A 88 -0.07 5.02 23.54
N VAL A 89 0.52 5.26 22.36
CA VAL A 89 0.20 4.51 21.14
C VAL A 89 1.15 3.32 21.07
N SER A 90 0.63 2.11 21.27
CA SER A 90 1.42 0.87 21.29
C SER A 90 0.65 -0.29 20.67
N GLY A 91 1.36 -1.32 20.25
CA GLY A 91 0.81 -2.54 19.66
C GLY A 91 1.11 -2.70 18.18
N ASP A 92 0.49 -3.71 17.54
CA ASP A 92 0.76 -4.06 16.15
C ASP A 92 0.02 -3.16 15.16
N LEU A 93 0.72 -2.75 14.10
CA LEU A 93 0.17 -2.06 12.93
C LEU A 93 0.44 -2.91 11.69
N LYS A 94 -0.61 -3.46 11.10
CA LYS A 94 -0.54 -4.27 9.88
C LYS A 94 -0.92 -3.44 8.66
N LEU A 95 0.00 -3.27 7.73
CA LEU A 95 -0.15 -2.47 6.53
C LEU A 95 -0.02 -3.33 5.27
N ALA A 96 -0.70 -2.91 4.21
CA ALA A 96 -0.38 -3.35 2.85
C ALA A 96 -0.09 -2.11 2.01
N ALA A 97 0.86 -2.20 1.10
CA ALA A 97 1.17 -1.11 0.19
C ALA A 97 1.41 -1.62 -1.23
N SER A 98 0.95 -0.86 -2.21
CA SER A 98 1.31 -1.12 -3.60
C SER A 98 2.82 -0.96 -3.79
N THR A 99 3.39 -1.69 -4.76
CA THR A 99 4.84 -1.81 -4.92
C THR A 99 5.56 -0.46 -4.97
N THR A 100 5.04 0.50 -5.73
CA THR A 100 5.62 1.86 -5.80
C THR A 100 5.57 2.56 -4.44
N VAL A 101 4.42 2.50 -3.76
CA VAL A 101 4.25 3.14 -2.45
C VAL A 101 5.13 2.46 -1.40
N ALA A 102 5.21 1.13 -1.41
CA ALA A 102 6.02 0.36 -0.47
C ALA A 102 7.52 0.66 -0.58
N GLN A 103 8.01 0.87 -1.82
CA GLN A 103 9.42 1.10 -2.09
C GLN A 103 9.85 2.55 -1.87
N TYR A 104 9.04 3.51 -2.30
CA TYR A 104 9.49 4.91 -2.41
C TYR A 104 8.86 5.85 -1.39
N LEU A 105 7.65 5.57 -0.90
CA LEU A 105 6.90 6.45 -0.01
C LEU A 105 6.85 5.96 1.43
N LEU A 106 6.42 4.73 1.62
CA LEU A 106 6.12 4.15 2.94
C LEU A 106 7.31 4.21 3.90
N PRO A 107 8.58 3.90 3.51
CA PRO A 107 9.72 3.97 4.42
C PRO A 107 9.95 5.35 5.00
N ARG A 108 9.70 6.42 4.24
CA ARG A 108 9.85 7.82 4.69
C ARG A 108 8.81 8.16 5.76
N VAL A 109 7.55 7.74 5.54
CA VAL A 109 6.46 7.93 6.49
C VAL A 109 6.70 7.15 7.77
N LEU A 110 7.06 5.86 7.63
CA LEU A 110 7.32 4.97 8.77
C LEU A 110 8.51 5.42 9.61
N GLY A 111 9.59 5.87 8.98
CA GLY A 111 10.77 6.35 9.68
C GLY A 111 10.48 7.53 10.61
N THR A 112 9.56 8.42 10.24
CA THR A 112 9.13 9.54 11.09
C THR A 112 8.08 9.11 12.10
N PHE A 113 7.13 8.25 11.70
CA PHE A 113 6.09 7.75 12.58
C PHE A 113 6.66 6.96 13.77
N LEU A 114 7.60 6.05 13.52
CA LEU A 114 8.22 5.23 14.57
C LEU A 114 9.05 6.04 15.57
N LYS A 115 9.64 7.18 15.14
CA LYS A 115 10.31 8.09 16.09
C LYS A 115 9.34 8.71 17.08
N GLN A 116 8.08 8.93 16.68
CA GLN A 116 7.04 9.48 17.57
C GLN A 116 6.31 8.38 18.36
N HIS A 117 6.29 7.16 17.84
CA HIS A 117 5.57 6.03 18.42
C HIS A 117 6.46 4.76 18.48
N PRO A 118 7.50 4.77 19.34
CA PRO A 118 8.51 3.70 19.38
C PRO A 118 7.97 2.35 19.89
N LEU A 119 6.80 2.33 20.51
CA LEU A 119 6.14 1.11 21.01
C LEU A 119 5.22 0.46 19.97
N VAL A 120 5.16 0.98 18.75
CA VAL A 120 4.39 0.39 17.67
C VAL A 120 5.26 -0.60 16.89
N ASN A 121 4.77 -1.83 16.78
CA ASN A 121 5.37 -2.86 15.95
C ASN A 121 4.69 -2.89 14.58
N ILE A 122 5.44 -2.72 13.48
CA ILE A 122 4.88 -2.61 12.15
C ILE A 122 5.22 -3.84 11.32
N SER A 123 4.18 -4.44 10.73
CA SER A 123 4.33 -5.40 9.63
C SER A 123 3.70 -4.86 8.37
N ALA A 124 4.44 -4.87 7.26
CA ALA A 124 3.96 -4.40 5.98
C ALA A 124 4.13 -5.47 4.90
N ILE A 125 3.10 -5.70 4.12
CA ILE A 125 3.15 -6.54 2.92
C ILE A 125 3.03 -5.68 1.68
N SER A 126 3.64 -6.10 0.58
CA SER A 126 3.56 -5.39 -0.70
C SER A 126 2.93 -6.27 -1.78
N GLY A 127 2.31 -5.62 -2.75
CA GLY A 127 1.71 -6.25 -3.92
C GLY A 127 1.22 -5.20 -4.90
N ASN A 128 0.42 -5.55 -5.89
CA ASN A 128 -0.25 -4.55 -6.72
C ASN A 128 -1.49 -3.97 -6.00
N THR A 129 -2.14 -2.98 -6.59
CA THR A 129 -3.32 -2.33 -6.00
C THR A 129 -4.44 -3.31 -5.66
N GLU A 130 -4.68 -4.30 -6.51
CA GLU A 130 -5.70 -5.32 -6.31
C GLU A 130 -5.39 -6.18 -5.08
N HIS A 131 -4.15 -6.68 -4.97
CA HIS A 131 -3.69 -7.43 -3.79
C HIS A 131 -3.79 -6.64 -2.48
N VAL A 132 -3.50 -5.33 -2.51
CA VAL A 132 -3.63 -4.46 -1.33
C VAL A 132 -5.10 -4.33 -0.92
N VAL A 133 -5.99 -4.13 -1.89
CA VAL A 133 -7.43 -4.03 -1.64
C VAL A 133 -7.97 -5.35 -1.08
N ASP A 134 -7.59 -6.49 -1.66
CA ASP A 134 -8.01 -7.82 -1.18
C ASP A 134 -7.51 -8.08 0.24
N ALA A 135 -6.23 -7.77 0.52
CA ALA A 135 -5.67 -7.92 1.87
C ALA A 135 -6.43 -7.09 2.92
N LEU A 136 -6.89 -5.90 2.53
CA LEU A 136 -7.68 -5.03 3.39
C LEU A 136 -9.08 -5.62 3.65
N ILE A 137 -9.80 -6.07 2.60
CA ILE A 137 -11.15 -6.61 2.70
C ILE A 137 -11.16 -7.95 3.46
N GLU A 138 -10.19 -8.81 3.19
CA GLU A 138 -10.03 -10.08 3.90
C GLU A 138 -9.58 -9.91 5.36
N GLY A 139 -9.26 -8.69 5.76
CA GLY A 139 -8.85 -8.43 7.11
C GLY A 139 -7.43 -8.87 7.46
N ARG A 140 -6.57 -9.08 6.49
CA ARG A 140 -5.16 -9.39 6.73
C ARG A 140 -4.37 -8.17 7.20
N VAL A 141 -4.81 -6.97 6.82
CA VAL A 141 -4.20 -5.70 7.20
C VAL A 141 -5.24 -4.71 7.71
N SER A 142 -4.79 -3.72 8.47
CA SER A 142 -5.64 -2.67 9.06
C SER A 142 -5.84 -1.49 8.11
N LEU A 143 -4.83 -1.17 7.31
CA LEU A 143 -4.82 -0.08 6.35
C LEU A 143 -4.05 -0.50 5.10
N GLY A 144 -4.43 0.08 3.97
CA GLY A 144 -3.70 -0.05 2.71
C GLY A 144 -3.21 1.30 2.19
N LEU A 145 -2.13 1.28 1.42
CA LEU A 145 -1.64 2.44 0.70
C LEU A 145 -1.50 2.07 -0.78
N ILE A 146 -2.12 2.83 -1.66
CA ILE A 146 -2.19 2.50 -3.08
C ILE A 146 -1.89 3.70 -3.98
N GLU A 147 -1.52 3.40 -5.21
CA GLU A 147 -1.52 4.33 -6.33
C GLU A 147 -2.71 4.07 -7.26
N GLY A 148 -3.37 5.15 -7.68
CA GLY A 148 -4.54 5.06 -8.53
C GLY A 148 -5.83 4.66 -7.79
N PRO A 149 -6.93 4.39 -8.50
CA PRO A 149 -8.24 4.19 -7.91
C PRO A 149 -8.41 2.78 -7.29
N ALA A 150 -8.94 2.73 -6.07
CA ALA A 150 -9.50 1.51 -5.51
C ALA A 150 -10.92 1.31 -6.08
N LEU A 151 -11.12 0.46 -7.06
CA LEU A 151 -12.41 0.28 -7.75
C LEU A 151 -13.44 -0.52 -6.92
N ARG A 152 -13.53 -0.25 -5.62
CA ARG A 152 -14.40 -0.96 -4.68
C ARG A 152 -15.25 0.02 -3.87
N ARG A 153 -16.54 -0.28 -3.70
CA ARG A 153 -17.48 0.57 -2.92
C ARG A 153 -17.34 0.38 -1.41
N ASP A 154 -16.81 -0.74 -0.99
CA ASP A 154 -16.58 -1.12 0.42
C ASP A 154 -15.23 -0.60 0.96
N VAL A 155 -14.50 0.18 0.15
CA VAL A 155 -13.22 0.80 0.51
C VAL A 155 -13.34 2.32 0.46
N LYS A 156 -12.96 2.99 1.55
CA LYS A 156 -12.80 4.44 1.61
C LYS A 156 -11.37 4.81 1.24
N THR A 157 -11.23 5.76 0.33
CA THR A 157 -9.94 6.26 -0.17
C THR A 157 -9.71 7.67 0.36
N GLU A 158 -8.53 7.94 0.88
CA GLU A 158 -8.10 9.23 1.43
C GLU A 158 -6.77 9.61 0.79
N ARG A 159 -6.75 10.75 0.11
CA ARG A 159 -5.58 11.22 -0.63
C ARG A 159 -4.44 11.58 0.31
N LEU A 160 -3.23 11.11 0.01
CA LEU A 160 -1.98 11.47 0.70
C LEU A 160 -1.23 12.55 -0.08
N LEU A 161 -0.88 12.26 -1.32
CA LEU A 161 -0.19 13.20 -2.20
C LEU A 161 -0.44 12.89 -3.66
N GLN A 162 -0.10 13.83 -4.52
CA GLN A 162 -0.16 13.67 -5.98
C GLN A 162 1.19 13.17 -6.50
N ASP A 163 1.15 12.21 -7.42
CA ASP A 163 2.29 11.65 -8.12
C ASP A 163 2.13 11.87 -9.64
N ARG A 164 3.25 12.04 -10.31
CA ARG A 164 3.30 12.13 -11.77
C ARG A 164 3.98 10.90 -12.34
N MET A 165 3.36 10.28 -13.33
CA MET A 165 3.96 9.23 -14.14
C MET A 165 4.74 9.85 -15.28
N VAL A 166 5.97 9.42 -15.44
CA VAL A 166 6.87 9.88 -16.51
C VAL A 166 7.26 8.71 -17.40
N LEU A 167 7.37 8.95 -18.70
CA LEU A 167 7.99 7.99 -19.61
C LEU A 167 9.49 8.07 -19.41
N ILE A 168 10.16 6.91 -19.33
CA ILE A 168 11.62 6.83 -19.25
C ILE A 168 12.19 6.01 -20.39
N ALA A 169 13.40 6.39 -20.80
CA ALA A 169 14.22 5.65 -21.74
C ALA A 169 15.64 5.52 -21.20
N ALA A 170 16.42 4.56 -21.69
CA ALA A 170 17.85 4.45 -21.38
C ALA A 170 18.60 5.71 -21.85
N ALA A 171 19.72 6.01 -21.21
CA ALA A 171 20.49 7.21 -21.51
C ALA A 171 21.05 7.27 -22.95
N ASP A 172 21.34 6.12 -23.53
CA ASP A 172 21.82 5.95 -24.91
C ASP A 172 20.68 5.82 -25.94
N HIS A 173 19.42 5.85 -25.49
CA HIS A 173 18.27 5.74 -26.38
C HIS A 173 18.15 6.99 -27.28
N PRO A 174 17.77 6.84 -28.58
CA PRO A 174 17.64 7.97 -29.51
C PRO A 174 16.74 9.11 -29.03
N TRP A 175 15.77 8.80 -28.16
CA TRP A 175 14.89 9.83 -27.57
C TRP A 175 15.51 10.61 -26.44
N ALA A 176 16.61 10.13 -25.85
CA ALA A 176 17.28 10.83 -24.75
C ALA A 176 17.73 12.24 -25.15
N SER A 177 18.26 12.41 -26.38
CA SER A 177 18.65 13.70 -26.94
C SER A 177 17.45 14.56 -27.35
N ALA A 178 16.33 13.95 -27.77
CA ALA A 178 15.13 14.67 -28.20
C ALA A 178 14.33 15.25 -27.02
N GLY A 179 14.37 14.62 -25.86
CA GLY A 179 13.66 15.01 -24.64
C GLY A 179 12.13 15.05 -24.71
N THR A 180 11.57 15.14 -25.94
CA THR A 180 10.13 15.23 -26.18
C THR A 180 9.75 14.47 -27.46
N ILE A 181 8.69 13.65 -27.38
CA ILE A 181 8.18 12.86 -28.51
C ILE A 181 6.68 13.09 -28.71
N GLY A 182 6.17 12.73 -29.89
CA GLY A 182 4.74 12.61 -30.17
C GLY A 182 4.16 11.25 -29.73
N LEU A 183 2.84 11.19 -29.61
CA LEU A 183 2.13 9.94 -29.29
C LEU A 183 2.35 8.83 -30.34
N ASP A 184 2.47 9.22 -31.62
CA ASP A 184 2.71 8.25 -32.72
C ASP A 184 4.06 7.55 -32.57
N ALA A 185 5.08 8.26 -32.10
CA ALA A 185 6.39 7.66 -31.85
C ALA A 185 6.31 6.59 -30.76
N LEU A 186 5.51 6.80 -29.70
CA LEU A 186 5.33 5.84 -28.63
C LEU A 186 4.76 4.50 -29.12
N GLN A 187 3.91 4.49 -30.16
CA GLN A 187 3.32 3.27 -30.70
C GLN A 187 4.34 2.37 -31.41
N GLN A 188 5.46 2.93 -31.85
CA GLN A 188 6.49 2.19 -32.58
C GLN A 188 7.52 1.54 -31.67
N MET A 189 7.58 1.93 -30.40
CA MET A 189 8.60 1.47 -29.46
C MET A 189 8.13 0.30 -28.61
N PRO A 190 9.06 -0.62 -28.25
CA PRO A 190 8.79 -1.64 -27.26
C PRO A 190 8.43 -0.97 -25.92
N LEU A 191 7.21 -1.18 -25.43
CA LEU A 191 6.74 -0.65 -24.16
C LEU A 191 6.82 -1.72 -23.07
N LEU A 192 7.49 -1.42 -21.99
CA LEU A 192 7.48 -2.20 -20.76
C LEU A 192 6.30 -1.73 -19.92
N MET A 193 5.41 -2.65 -19.57
CA MET A 193 4.17 -2.34 -18.88
C MET A 193 4.07 -3.12 -17.57
N ARG A 194 3.39 -2.57 -16.59
CA ARG A 194 3.05 -3.29 -15.37
C ARG A 194 1.99 -4.37 -15.66
N GLU A 195 1.92 -5.33 -14.77
CA GLU A 195 0.98 -6.45 -14.79
C GLU A 195 -0.49 -6.00 -14.64
N PRO A 196 -1.48 -6.82 -15.04
CA PRO A 196 -2.89 -6.61 -14.69
C PRO A 196 -3.09 -6.50 -13.17
N GLY A 197 -4.05 -5.69 -12.73
CA GLY A 197 -4.26 -5.41 -11.30
C GLY A 197 -3.41 -4.26 -10.75
N SER A 198 -2.37 -3.82 -11.48
CA SER A 198 -1.56 -2.66 -11.12
C SER A 198 -2.32 -1.34 -11.31
N GLY A 199 -2.32 -0.51 -10.26
CA GLY A 199 -2.84 0.86 -10.32
C GLY A 199 -2.06 1.73 -11.30
N SER A 200 -0.73 1.57 -11.37
CA SER A 200 0.13 2.25 -12.35
C SER A 200 -0.28 1.95 -13.78
N ARG A 201 -0.44 0.67 -14.11
CA ARG A 201 -0.90 0.26 -15.45
C ARG A 201 -2.23 0.90 -15.81
N ARG A 202 -3.20 0.82 -14.91
CA ARG A 202 -4.55 1.36 -15.14
C ARG A 202 -4.54 2.86 -15.42
N VAL A 203 -3.76 3.62 -14.64
CA VAL A 203 -3.65 5.07 -14.83
C VAL A 203 -3.05 5.41 -16.20
N VAL A 204 -2.01 4.69 -16.61
CA VAL A 204 -1.38 4.85 -17.93
C VAL A 204 -2.37 4.49 -19.06
N GLU A 205 -3.07 3.35 -18.96
CA GLU A 205 -4.05 2.92 -19.97
C GLU A 205 -5.20 3.92 -20.12
N VAL A 206 -5.71 4.45 -19.00
CA VAL A 206 -6.77 5.49 -19.02
C VAL A 206 -6.27 6.78 -19.65
N ALA A 207 -5.05 7.23 -19.34
CA ALA A 207 -4.48 8.45 -19.91
C ALA A 207 -4.25 8.29 -21.44
N LEU A 208 -3.68 7.19 -21.87
CA LEU A 208 -3.48 6.88 -23.28
C LEU A 208 -4.81 6.80 -24.05
N LYS A 209 -5.83 6.15 -23.47
CA LYS A 209 -7.16 6.10 -24.07
C LYS A 209 -7.77 7.50 -24.23
N ARG A 210 -7.62 8.37 -23.23
CA ARG A 210 -8.11 9.77 -23.27
C ARG A 210 -7.39 10.61 -24.33
N SER A 211 -6.12 10.32 -24.60
CA SER A 211 -5.36 11.00 -25.66
C SER A 211 -5.65 10.49 -27.07
N GLY A 212 -6.61 9.55 -27.23
CA GLY A 212 -6.97 8.97 -28.51
C GLY A 212 -6.14 7.76 -28.92
N THR A 213 -5.15 7.35 -28.11
CA THR A 213 -4.34 6.17 -28.41
C THR A 213 -5.13 4.90 -28.10
N ARG A 214 -5.27 4.01 -29.06
CA ARG A 214 -5.83 2.68 -28.83
C ARG A 214 -4.78 1.82 -28.13
N THR A 215 -5.08 1.30 -26.95
CA THR A 215 -4.13 0.45 -26.20
C THR A 215 -3.71 -0.81 -26.99
N GLY A 216 -4.57 -1.30 -27.86
CA GLY A 216 -4.25 -2.43 -28.76
C GLY A 216 -3.24 -2.11 -29.87
N THR A 217 -2.89 -0.85 -30.12
CA THR A 217 -1.86 -0.46 -31.07
C THR A 217 -0.47 -0.31 -30.45
N LEU A 218 -0.37 -0.37 -29.12
CA LEU A 218 0.89 -0.29 -28.41
C LEU A 218 1.64 -1.63 -28.50
N ARG A 219 2.93 -1.58 -28.81
CA ARG A 219 3.80 -2.74 -28.78
C ARG A 219 4.26 -3.04 -27.36
N ILE A 220 3.43 -3.75 -26.59
CA ILE A 220 3.82 -4.21 -25.25
C ILE A 220 4.83 -5.34 -25.43
N ALA A 221 6.10 -5.04 -25.15
CA ALA A 221 7.19 -6.00 -25.29
C ALA A 221 7.28 -6.94 -24.08
N MET A 222 6.97 -6.43 -22.89
CA MET A 222 7.08 -7.20 -21.64
C MET A 222 6.11 -6.68 -20.59
N GLN A 223 5.61 -7.59 -19.75
CA GLN A 223 4.83 -7.28 -18.56
C GLN A 223 5.65 -7.62 -17.31
N LEU A 224 5.78 -6.67 -16.40
CA LEU A 224 6.60 -6.77 -15.20
C LEU A 224 5.77 -6.41 -13.97
N ASP A 225 6.06 -7.02 -12.82
CA ASP A 225 5.25 -6.95 -11.61
C ASP A 225 5.71 -5.87 -10.61
N SER A 226 6.73 -5.10 -10.94
CA SER A 226 7.21 -4.01 -10.10
C SER A 226 7.69 -2.80 -10.90
N THR A 227 7.68 -1.63 -10.26
CA THR A 227 8.22 -0.40 -10.85
C THR A 227 9.74 -0.52 -11.05
N GLU A 228 10.43 -1.15 -10.10
CA GLU A 228 11.87 -1.39 -10.16
C GLU A 228 12.25 -2.25 -11.38
N ALA A 229 11.47 -3.33 -11.64
CA ALA A 229 11.70 -4.16 -12.81
C ALA A 229 11.50 -3.41 -14.13
N ILE A 230 10.54 -2.45 -14.18
CA ILE A 230 10.39 -1.56 -15.35
C ILE A 230 11.64 -0.68 -15.51
N VAL A 231 12.12 -0.05 -14.43
CA VAL A 231 13.32 0.82 -14.48
C VAL A 231 14.53 0.02 -14.96
N SER A 232 14.81 -1.12 -14.33
CA SER A 232 15.93 -2.00 -14.71
C SER A 232 15.82 -2.52 -16.14
N GLY A 233 14.61 -2.83 -16.61
CA GLY A 233 14.36 -3.23 -17.99
C GLY A 233 14.64 -2.11 -19.00
N VAL A 234 14.32 -0.86 -18.64
CA VAL A 234 14.65 0.32 -19.44
C VAL A 234 16.16 0.55 -19.46
N GLU A 235 16.85 0.48 -18.32
CA GLU A 235 18.31 0.58 -18.23
C GLU A 235 19.02 -0.49 -19.08
N ALA A 236 18.45 -1.69 -19.14
CA ALA A 236 18.96 -2.78 -19.97
C ALA A 236 18.63 -2.65 -21.48
N GLY A 237 17.98 -1.55 -21.90
CA GLY A 237 17.65 -1.29 -23.30
C GLY A 237 16.49 -2.14 -23.86
N LEU A 238 15.67 -2.77 -23.01
CA LEU A 238 14.55 -3.61 -23.44
C LEU A 238 13.37 -2.82 -24.03
N GLY A 239 13.35 -1.49 -23.84
CA GLY A 239 12.33 -0.60 -24.31
C GLY A 239 12.16 0.63 -23.47
N VAL A 240 10.97 1.22 -23.51
CA VAL A 240 10.60 2.40 -22.72
C VAL A 240 9.47 2.04 -21.76
N GLY A 241 9.30 2.80 -20.67
CA GLY A 241 8.27 2.49 -19.68
C GLY A 241 7.75 3.72 -18.96
N PHE A 242 6.49 3.67 -18.49
CA PHE A 242 5.94 4.71 -17.63
C PHE A 242 6.14 4.31 -16.16
N VAL A 243 6.76 5.19 -15.40
CA VAL A 243 7.03 4.99 -13.97
C VAL A 243 6.70 6.24 -13.16
N SER A 244 6.55 6.10 -11.85
CA SER A 244 6.45 7.24 -10.94
C SER A 244 7.72 8.07 -10.97
N GLN A 245 7.58 9.39 -10.93
CA GLN A 245 8.74 10.29 -10.76
C GLN A 245 9.53 9.99 -9.48
N TRP A 246 8.88 9.43 -8.46
CA TRP A 246 9.55 9.02 -7.20
C TRP A 246 10.52 7.85 -7.38
N ALA A 247 10.34 7.06 -8.44
CA ALA A 247 11.13 5.87 -8.69
C ALA A 247 12.47 6.10 -9.39
N ILE A 248 12.68 7.28 -9.97
CA ILE A 248 13.81 7.52 -10.88
C ILE A 248 14.82 8.57 -10.38
N GLY A 249 14.68 9.02 -9.15
CA GLY A 249 15.53 10.09 -8.64
C GLY A 249 17.02 9.77 -8.57
N LYS A 250 17.37 8.50 -8.36
CA LYS A 250 18.78 8.03 -8.36
C LYS A 250 19.28 7.84 -9.78
N GLU A 251 18.50 7.18 -10.61
CA GLU A 251 18.81 6.77 -11.97
C GLU A 251 19.04 8.00 -12.88
N VAL A 252 18.20 9.02 -12.71
CA VAL A 252 18.36 10.31 -13.41
C VAL A 252 19.65 11.01 -12.95
N ARG A 253 19.97 11.01 -11.64
CA ARG A 253 21.23 11.60 -11.14
C ARG A 253 22.47 10.83 -11.59
N LEU A 254 22.36 9.52 -11.73
CA LEU A 254 23.42 8.65 -12.26
C LEU A 254 23.52 8.71 -13.79
N GLY A 255 22.50 9.27 -14.45
CA GLY A 255 22.44 9.35 -15.91
C GLY A 255 22.21 8.01 -16.59
N THR A 256 21.62 7.03 -15.92
CA THR A 256 21.30 5.71 -16.50
C THR A 256 19.98 5.71 -17.24
N VAL A 257 19.02 6.54 -16.79
CA VAL A 257 17.75 6.77 -17.49
C VAL A 257 17.48 8.25 -17.69
N VAL A 258 16.69 8.56 -18.72
CA VAL A 258 16.26 9.93 -19.04
C VAL A 258 14.74 9.98 -19.09
N PRO A 259 14.11 10.93 -18.40
CA PRO A 259 12.68 11.19 -18.53
C PRO A 259 12.36 11.83 -19.88
N ILE A 260 11.37 11.27 -20.58
CA ILE A 260 10.92 11.71 -21.90
C ILE A 260 9.54 12.32 -21.77
N ARG A 261 9.35 13.52 -22.29
CA ARG A 261 8.04 14.17 -22.37
C ARG A 261 7.27 13.65 -23.59
N VAL A 262 6.02 13.24 -23.39
CA VAL A 262 5.11 12.89 -24.50
C VAL A 262 4.14 14.05 -24.73
N LYS A 263 4.13 14.63 -25.94
CA LYS A 263 3.25 15.77 -26.28
C LYS A 263 1.78 15.39 -26.11
N GLY A 264 1.03 16.22 -25.36
CA GLY A 264 -0.39 16.01 -25.15
C GLY A 264 -0.72 14.91 -24.12
N LEU A 265 0.28 14.37 -23.42
CA LEU A 265 0.09 13.35 -22.38
C LEU A 265 0.70 13.83 -21.07
N ASP A 266 -0.16 14.13 -20.10
CA ASP A 266 0.21 14.39 -18.71
C ASP A 266 -0.51 13.38 -17.81
N ILE A 267 0.24 12.52 -17.16
CA ILE A 267 -0.30 11.44 -16.37
C ILE A 267 -0.09 11.72 -14.89
N VAL A 268 -1.15 12.12 -14.25
CA VAL A 268 -1.18 12.44 -12.82
C VAL A 268 -2.08 11.44 -12.10
N ARG A 269 -1.68 11.03 -10.90
CA ARG A 269 -2.44 10.13 -10.03
C ARG A 269 -2.28 10.53 -8.57
N ASP A 270 -3.10 9.97 -7.71
CA ASP A 270 -2.95 10.13 -6.27
C ASP A 270 -2.34 8.87 -5.66
N PHE A 271 -1.42 9.07 -4.71
CA PHE A 271 -1.11 8.09 -3.68
C PHE A 271 -2.13 8.28 -2.58
N SER A 272 -2.74 7.19 -2.17
CA SER A 272 -3.88 7.23 -1.25
C SER A 272 -3.76 6.18 -0.15
N LEU A 273 -4.22 6.53 1.03
CA LEU A 273 -4.51 5.60 2.10
C LEU A 273 -5.92 5.05 1.88
N ILE A 274 -6.06 3.74 2.04
CA ILE A 274 -7.35 3.05 1.95
C ILE A 274 -7.68 2.34 3.25
N ARG A 275 -8.97 2.32 3.58
CA ARG A 275 -9.53 1.61 4.72
C ARG A 275 -10.92 1.05 4.39
N PRO A 276 -11.44 0.07 5.13
CA PRO A 276 -12.82 -0.35 4.98
C PRO A 276 -13.77 0.83 5.20
N THR A 277 -14.93 0.82 4.55
CA THR A 277 -16.04 1.74 4.86
C THR A 277 -16.54 1.45 6.29
N GLY A 278 -17.04 2.48 6.96
CA GLY A 278 -17.47 2.39 8.35
C GLY A 278 -16.75 3.39 9.26
N PRO A 279 -16.72 3.16 10.58
CA PRO A 279 -16.09 4.05 11.53
C PRO A 279 -14.59 4.23 11.24
N GLU A 280 -14.03 5.31 11.71
CA GLU A 280 -12.59 5.55 11.60
C GLU A 280 -11.83 4.53 12.47
N PRO A 281 -10.67 4.05 12.00
CA PRO A 281 -9.87 3.14 12.80
C PRO A 281 -9.31 3.87 14.04
N ASP A 282 -9.32 3.19 15.16
CA ASP A 282 -8.69 3.61 16.41
C ASP A 282 -7.31 2.97 16.62
N GLY A 283 -6.69 3.23 17.76
CA GLY A 283 -5.42 2.63 18.16
C GLY A 283 -4.27 2.99 17.21
N THR A 284 -3.38 2.01 16.94
CA THR A 284 -2.20 2.18 16.07
C THR A 284 -2.58 2.53 14.63
N ALA A 285 -3.64 1.93 14.09
CA ALA A 285 -4.13 2.21 12.76
C ALA A 285 -4.69 3.63 12.64
N GLY A 286 -5.46 4.09 13.63
CA GLY A 286 -5.96 5.46 13.69
C GLY A 286 -4.86 6.49 13.86
N ALA A 287 -3.88 6.20 14.72
CA ALA A 287 -2.71 7.07 14.89
C ALA A 287 -1.90 7.19 13.60
N PHE A 288 -1.60 6.07 12.95
CA PHE A 288 -0.88 6.08 11.67
C PHE A 288 -1.66 6.80 10.58
N ARG A 289 -2.98 6.57 10.47
CA ARG A 289 -3.82 7.26 9.49
C ARG A 289 -3.74 8.78 9.67
N ARG A 290 -3.98 9.29 10.90
CA ARG A 290 -3.88 10.73 11.18
C ARG A 290 -2.51 11.28 10.87
N PHE A 291 -1.46 10.55 11.26
CA PHE A 291 -0.08 10.92 10.97
C PHE A 291 0.19 10.98 9.47
N ALA A 292 -0.18 9.94 8.72
CA ALA A 292 0.09 9.86 7.28
C ALA A 292 -0.66 10.93 6.48
N LEU A 293 -1.91 11.26 6.87
CA LEU A 293 -2.69 12.33 6.25
C LEU A 293 -2.14 13.75 6.54
N ALA A 294 -1.49 13.92 7.68
CA ALA A 294 -0.84 15.17 8.08
C ALA A 294 0.62 15.26 7.62
N PHE A 295 1.19 14.16 7.12
CA PHE A 295 2.59 14.08 6.75
C PHE A 295 2.89 14.96 5.53
N THR A 296 3.83 15.90 5.70
CA THR A 296 4.29 16.75 4.59
C THR A 296 5.44 16.06 3.88
N PHE A 297 5.19 15.65 2.66
CA PHE A 297 6.22 15.09 1.78
C PHE A 297 7.06 16.26 1.21
N ALA A 298 8.32 16.37 1.64
CA ALA A 298 9.25 17.25 0.96
C ALA A 298 9.45 16.74 -0.46
N THR A 299 8.99 17.51 -1.42
CA THR A 299 9.18 17.22 -2.85
C THR A 299 10.59 17.66 -3.22
N ASP A 300 11.57 16.77 -3.11
CA ASP A 300 12.95 17.02 -3.56
C ASP A 300 13.09 17.12 -5.09
N MET A 301 11.98 17.22 -5.82
CA MET A 301 11.95 17.24 -7.28
C MET A 301 11.01 18.33 -7.80
N HIS A 302 11.42 19.59 -7.67
CA HIS A 302 10.98 20.61 -8.61
C HIS A 302 12.04 20.71 -9.70
N THR A 303 11.86 19.98 -10.77
CA THR A 303 12.38 20.42 -12.06
C THR A 303 11.38 21.41 -12.60
N ASP A 304 11.78 22.65 -12.78
CA ASP A 304 11.06 23.65 -13.56
C ASP A 304 10.85 23.15 -14.99
N ASN A 305 9.98 23.82 -15.73
CA ASN A 305 9.62 23.51 -17.12
C ASN A 305 10.84 23.40 -18.09
N ASN A 306 12.06 23.67 -17.62
CA ASN A 306 13.32 23.68 -18.39
C ASN A 306 14.36 22.67 -17.87
N GLY A 307 14.04 21.79 -16.91
CA GLY A 307 14.99 20.73 -16.50
C GLY A 307 16.10 21.20 -15.54
N THR A 308 16.04 22.39 -14.96
CA THR A 308 17.03 22.92 -14.01
C THR A 308 16.57 22.72 -12.56
N PRO A 309 17.39 22.18 -11.65
CA PRO A 309 17.02 22.03 -10.24
C PRO A 309 16.94 23.39 -9.55
N GLN A 310 15.78 23.77 -9.01
CA GLN A 310 15.66 24.90 -8.09
C GLN A 310 15.68 24.44 -6.64
N GLU A 311 16.65 24.90 -5.87
CA GLU A 311 16.66 24.85 -4.41
C GLU A 311 15.59 25.79 -3.84
N ASN A 312 14.56 25.24 -3.27
CA ASN A 312 13.54 26.03 -2.59
C ASN A 312 13.82 26.12 -1.10
N THR A 313 14.54 27.15 -0.70
CA THR A 313 14.74 27.59 0.69
C THR A 313 13.47 28.30 1.18
N THR A 314 12.50 27.57 1.70
CA THR A 314 11.49 28.15 2.58
C THR A 314 11.41 27.38 3.89
N HIS A 315 12.28 27.80 4.80
CA HIS A 315 12.14 27.53 6.24
C HIS A 315 10.88 28.21 6.77
N ARG A 316 9.76 27.51 6.85
CA ARG A 316 8.67 27.88 7.77
C ARG A 316 8.98 27.23 9.12
N LYS A 317 9.34 28.06 10.09
CA LYS A 317 9.48 27.68 11.50
C LYS A 317 8.15 27.07 12.02
N PRO A 318 8.17 26.04 12.84
CA PRO A 318 6.97 25.54 13.50
C PRO A 318 6.45 26.59 14.47
N GLN A 319 5.18 26.97 14.34
CA GLN A 319 4.49 27.77 15.32
C GLN A 319 4.32 26.96 16.60
N THR A 320 5.04 27.35 17.64
CA THR A 320 4.88 26.90 19.00
C THR A 320 3.51 27.39 19.51
N LEU A 321 2.60 26.50 19.80
CA LEU A 321 1.39 26.79 20.56
C LEU A 321 1.82 27.18 22.00
N ALA A 322 1.89 28.47 22.24
CA ALA A 322 2.10 29.03 23.56
C ALA A 322 0.82 28.85 24.40
N ALA A 323 1.00 28.20 25.53
CA ALA A 323 0.01 28.04 26.58
C ALA A 323 -0.53 29.40 27.05
N THR A 324 -1.83 29.58 26.92
CA THR A 324 -2.55 30.68 27.61
C THR A 324 -2.93 30.22 29.02
N GLN A 325 -2.01 30.39 29.95
CA GLN A 325 -2.33 30.47 31.38
C GLN A 325 -1.92 31.86 31.85
N LYS A 326 -2.90 32.74 31.99
CA LYS A 326 -2.81 33.83 33.00
C LYS A 326 -4.16 34.45 33.23
N SER A 327 -4.43 34.60 34.51
CA SER A 327 -5.30 35.60 35.09
C SER A 327 -6.70 35.18 35.50
N GLN A 328 -6.81 34.61 36.68
CA GLN A 328 -7.84 35.00 37.66
C GLN A 328 -7.27 34.87 39.05
N ARG A 329 -6.61 35.91 39.54
CA ARG A 329 -6.48 36.27 40.94
C ARG A 329 -6.52 37.78 41.01
N ARG A 330 -7.66 38.30 41.49
CA ARG A 330 -7.89 39.48 42.32
C ARG A 330 -9.33 39.92 42.16
N SER A 331 -10.11 39.70 43.15
CA SER A 331 -10.87 40.67 43.95
C SER A 331 -11.98 39.98 44.72
N ARG A 332 -11.83 40.10 46.03
CA ARG A 332 -12.75 40.00 47.15
C ARG A 332 -13.19 38.62 47.64
#